data_f9e2569ec5726bd5e62c729efc5161ff
#
_entry.id   f9e2569ec5726bd5e62c729efc5161ff
#
_cell.length_a   1.000
_cell.length_b   1.000
_cell.length_c   1.000
_cell.angle_alpha   90.00
_cell.angle_beta   90.00
_cell.angle_gamma   90.00
#
_symmetry.space_group_name_H-M   'P 1'
#
loop_
_entity.id
_entity.type
_entity.pdbx_description
1 polymer ?
#
loop_
_entity_poly.entity_id
_entity_poly.type
_entity_poly.pdbx_seq_one_letter_code
_entity_poly.pdbx_strand_id
1 'polypeptide(L)'
;MTEYVRRSARVLLVDGKDRVLLLKALPDPAFPDKAWSWITPGGGVNDGEPLAAAAVREAREEVGLAITEADLTGPVAYGAGYVALAWAAGIFRDDYFLVRVDAHEVDTSAMEEFEAGNHLGHRWWTVDELESTTDAIVPFGLAGLLTDVLAGRVPVEPVELPWHH
;
A
#
# COMPACT_ATOMS: atom_id res chain seq x y z
N MET A 1 -11.75 21.60 7.92
CA MET A 1 -11.22 20.74 6.84
C MET A 1 -9.84 20.23 7.24
N THR A 2 -9.62 18.93 7.20
CA THR A 2 -8.30 18.36 7.53
C THR A 2 -7.33 18.61 6.40
N GLU A 3 -6.21 19.21 6.71
CA GLU A 3 -5.13 19.42 5.74
C GLU A 3 -4.10 18.28 5.90
N TYR A 4 -3.81 17.61 4.79
CA TYR A 4 -2.84 16.52 4.77
C TYR A 4 -1.51 17.02 4.23
N VAL A 5 -0.44 16.77 4.99
CA VAL A 5 0.94 17.05 4.55
C VAL A 5 1.32 16.13 3.41
N ARG A 6 0.83 14.88 3.46
CA ARG A 6 1.03 13.91 2.39
C ARG A 6 -0.19 13.03 2.23
N ARG A 7 -0.57 12.81 0.97
CA ARG A 7 -1.52 11.77 0.59
C ARG A 7 -0.79 10.71 -0.22
N SER A 8 -1.15 9.46 0.01
CA SER A 8 -0.61 8.32 -0.74
C SER A 8 -1.75 7.49 -1.30
N ALA A 9 -1.56 6.98 -2.50
CA ALA A 9 -2.45 6.00 -3.11
C ALA A 9 -1.76 4.63 -3.04
N ARG A 10 -2.42 3.67 -2.41
CA ARG A 10 -1.91 2.32 -2.17
C ARG A 10 -2.74 1.30 -2.92
N VAL A 11 -2.13 0.17 -3.24
CA VAL A 11 -2.77 -0.89 -4.00
C VAL A 11 -2.79 -2.17 -3.18
N LEU A 12 -4.00 -2.71 -2.97
CA LEU A 12 -4.20 -4.07 -2.48
C LEU A 12 -4.21 -4.98 -3.70
N LEU A 13 -3.05 -5.49 -4.07
CA LEU A 13 -2.88 -6.35 -5.24
C LEU A 13 -3.07 -7.80 -4.81
N VAL A 14 -4.16 -8.41 -5.26
CA VAL A 14 -4.55 -9.78 -4.90
C VAL A 14 -4.47 -10.67 -6.14
N ASP A 15 -3.75 -11.79 -6.03
CA ASP A 15 -3.59 -12.75 -7.12
C ASP A 15 -4.69 -13.83 -7.14
N GLY A 16 -4.62 -14.73 -8.12
CA GLY A 16 -5.58 -15.83 -8.28
C GLY A 16 -5.52 -16.90 -7.18
N LYS A 17 -4.51 -16.85 -6.33
CA LYS A 17 -4.35 -17.73 -5.15
C LYS A 17 -4.77 -17.04 -3.85
N ASP A 18 -5.51 -15.94 -3.96
CA ASP A 18 -5.99 -15.14 -2.81
C ASP A 18 -4.84 -14.63 -1.91
N ARG A 19 -3.73 -14.26 -2.52
CA ARG A 19 -2.58 -13.68 -1.82
C ARG A 19 -2.45 -12.20 -2.14
N VAL A 20 -2.04 -11.43 -1.15
CA VAL A 20 -1.74 -10.00 -1.33
C VAL A 20 -0.23 -9.78 -1.43
N LEU A 21 0.16 -8.88 -2.32
CA LEU A 21 1.57 -8.48 -2.47
C LEU A 21 1.94 -7.42 -1.45
N LEU A 22 2.99 -7.68 -0.69
CA LEU A 22 3.60 -6.69 0.19
C LEU A 22 5.09 -6.52 -0.14
N LEU A 23 5.57 -5.31 0.05
CA LEU A 23 6.97 -4.93 -0.12
C LEU A 23 7.62 -4.79 1.26
N LYS A 24 8.81 -5.35 1.42
CA LYS A 24 9.60 -5.17 2.62
C LYS A 24 10.40 -3.88 2.51
N ALA A 25 10.16 -2.94 3.39
CA ALA A 25 10.71 -1.61 3.27
C ALA A 25 11.04 -0.96 4.62
N LEU A 26 11.96 -0.02 4.59
CA LEU A 26 12.22 0.88 5.71
C LEU A 26 11.24 2.05 5.66
N PRO A 27 10.63 2.44 6.78
CA PRO A 27 9.69 3.56 6.78
C PRO A 27 10.36 4.91 6.51
N ASP A 28 11.62 5.07 6.90
CA ASP A 28 12.41 6.27 6.66
C ASP A 28 13.88 5.89 6.47
N PRO A 29 14.43 6.04 5.24
CA PRO A 29 15.81 5.67 4.95
C PRO A 29 16.85 6.53 5.67
N ALA A 30 16.47 7.71 6.21
CA ALA A 30 17.35 8.52 7.03
C ALA A 30 17.61 7.90 8.41
N PHE A 31 16.81 6.92 8.82
CA PHE A 31 16.93 6.21 10.09
C PHE A 31 16.95 4.71 9.86
N PRO A 32 18.05 4.14 9.33
CA PRO A 32 18.13 2.74 8.91
C PRO A 32 18.02 1.72 10.06
N ASP A 33 18.22 2.15 11.29
CA ASP A 33 18.07 1.32 12.51
C ASP A 33 16.61 1.22 12.96
N LYS A 34 15.67 1.95 12.37
CA LYS A 34 14.25 1.74 12.62
C LYS A 34 13.79 0.44 11.98
N ALA A 35 12.90 -0.26 12.66
CA ALA A 35 12.39 -1.54 12.19
C ALA A 35 11.76 -1.41 10.79
N TRP A 36 12.12 -2.35 9.92
CA TRP A 36 11.45 -2.52 8.63
C TRP A 36 10.05 -3.09 8.83
N SER A 37 9.22 -2.91 7.81
CA SER A 37 7.87 -3.47 7.78
C SER A 37 7.52 -3.97 6.39
N TRP A 38 6.47 -4.79 6.32
CA TRP A 38 5.83 -5.17 5.06
C TRP A 38 4.71 -4.19 4.78
N ILE A 39 4.76 -3.54 3.63
CA ILE A 39 3.82 -2.50 3.24
C ILE A 39 3.19 -2.80 1.89
N THR A 40 1.99 -2.28 1.66
CA THR A 40 1.34 -2.34 0.36
C THR A 40 2.10 -1.49 -0.66
N PRO A 41 2.12 -1.89 -1.94
CA PRO A 41 2.63 -1.03 -3.01
C PRO A 41 1.86 0.30 -3.08
N GLY A 42 2.55 1.35 -3.47
CA GLY A 42 1.97 2.66 -3.61
C GLY A 42 2.92 3.75 -3.15
N GLY A 43 2.48 4.97 -3.24
CA GLY A 43 3.29 6.13 -2.86
C GLY A 43 2.55 7.45 -2.97
N GLY A 44 3.33 8.52 -2.85
CA GLY A 44 2.79 9.88 -2.79
C GLY A 44 2.03 10.30 -4.04
N VAL A 45 0.92 10.97 -3.81
CA VAL A 45 0.13 11.62 -4.86
C VAL A 45 0.81 12.94 -5.20
N ASN A 46 1.03 13.19 -6.49
CA ASN A 46 1.60 14.45 -6.97
C ASN A 46 0.55 15.57 -6.93
N ASP A 47 1.00 16.81 -6.88
CA ASP A 47 0.10 17.96 -6.91
C ASP A 47 -0.81 17.91 -8.14
N GLY A 48 -2.11 18.01 -7.90
CA GLY A 48 -3.13 17.97 -8.96
C GLY A 48 -3.40 16.58 -9.54
N GLU A 49 -2.70 15.56 -9.10
CA GLU A 49 -2.91 14.19 -9.58
C GLU A 49 -4.12 13.56 -8.86
N PRO A 50 -5.09 12.96 -9.61
CA PRO A 50 -6.16 12.19 -8.98
C PRO A 50 -5.61 10.96 -8.26
N LEU A 51 -6.26 10.55 -7.17
CA LEU A 51 -5.86 9.37 -6.39
C LEU A 51 -5.75 8.11 -7.26
N ALA A 52 -6.73 7.86 -8.11
CA ALA A 52 -6.73 6.69 -8.98
C ALA A 52 -5.55 6.71 -9.97
N ALA A 53 -5.22 7.87 -10.51
CA ALA A 53 -4.07 8.03 -11.40
C ALA A 53 -2.74 7.75 -10.67
N ALA A 54 -2.63 8.22 -9.43
CA ALA A 54 -1.46 7.95 -8.59
C ALA A 54 -1.31 6.44 -8.33
N ALA A 55 -2.40 5.74 -8.01
CA ALA A 55 -2.39 4.30 -7.80
C ALA A 55 -1.90 3.54 -9.04
N VAL A 56 -2.37 3.91 -10.22
CA VAL A 56 -1.93 3.32 -11.50
C VAL A 56 -0.45 3.58 -11.74
N ARG A 57 0.00 4.79 -11.56
CA ARG A 57 1.40 5.18 -11.74
C ARG A 57 2.32 4.42 -10.78
N GLU A 58 1.96 4.40 -9.50
CA GLU A 58 2.76 3.74 -8.46
C GLU A 58 2.82 2.22 -8.66
N ALA A 59 1.72 1.58 -9.06
CA ALA A 59 1.71 0.15 -9.36
C ALA A 59 2.71 -0.20 -10.46
N ARG A 60 2.79 0.65 -11.48
CA ARG A 60 3.75 0.48 -12.58
C ARG A 60 5.19 0.71 -12.13
N GLU A 61 5.44 1.79 -11.40
CA GLU A 61 6.79 2.16 -10.96
C GLU A 61 7.36 1.17 -9.94
N GLU A 62 6.57 0.75 -8.96
CA GLU A 62 7.08 -0.08 -7.88
C GLU A 62 7.10 -1.57 -8.19
N VAL A 63 6.11 -2.09 -8.90
CA VAL A 63 5.97 -3.54 -9.09
C VAL A 63 5.81 -3.97 -10.55
N GLY A 64 5.88 -3.03 -11.48
CA GLY A 64 5.80 -3.32 -12.92
C GLY A 64 4.42 -3.75 -13.38
N LEU A 65 3.37 -3.42 -12.63
CA LEU A 65 2.00 -3.77 -12.98
C LEU A 65 1.40 -2.71 -13.91
N ALA A 66 1.05 -3.12 -15.13
CA ALA A 66 0.40 -2.26 -16.12
C ALA A 66 -1.12 -2.42 -16.01
N ILE A 67 -1.77 -1.42 -15.43
CA ILE A 67 -3.23 -1.35 -15.26
C ILE A 67 -3.76 0.01 -15.69
N THR A 68 -5.08 0.10 -15.81
CA THR A 68 -5.77 1.38 -15.98
C THR A 68 -6.64 1.67 -14.77
N GLU A 69 -7.20 2.88 -14.69
CA GLU A 69 -8.10 3.23 -13.59
C GLU A 69 -9.34 2.34 -13.54
N ALA A 70 -9.77 1.78 -14.69
CA ALA A 70 -10.90 0.85 -14.76
C ALA A 70 -10.63 -0.47 -14.03
N ASP A 71 -9.36 -0.83 -13.81
CA ASP A 71 -8.97 -2.04 -13.08
C ASP A 71 -9.02 -1.86 -11.56
N LEU A 72 -9.16 -0.61 -11.09
CA LEU A 72 -9.22 -0.30 -9.67
C LEU A 72 -10.63 -0.42 -9.12
N THR A 73 -10.75 -0.97 -7.93
CA THR A 73 -11.98 -0.91 -7.13
C THR A 73 -11.72 -0.06 -5.89
N GLY A 74 -12.58 0.88 -5.62
CA GLY A 74 -12.47 1.69 -4.42
C GLY A 74 -12.16 3.16 -4.66
N PRO A 75 -11.57 3.84 -3.65
CA PRO A 75 -10.86 3.26 -2.49
C PRO A 75 -11.76 2.45 -1.58
N VAL A 76 -11.24 1.33 -1.10
CA VAL A 76 -11.98 0.41 -0.22
C VAL A 76 -11.66 0.65 1.25
N ALA A 77 -10.56 1.33 1.53
CA ALA A 77 -10.13 1.65 2.88
C ALA A 77 -9.25 2.90 2.88
N TYR A 78 -9.10 3.51 4.03
CA TYR A 78 -8.14 4.58 4.24
C TYR A 78 -7.60 4.54 5.68
N GLY A 79 -6.43 5.14 5.87
CA GLY A 79 -5.87 5.41 7.18
C GLY A 79 -5.31 6.82 7.21
N ALA A 80 -5.41 7.51 8.35
CA ALA A 80 -4.87 8.84 8.50
C ALA A 80 -4.38 9.08 9.92
N GLY A 81 -3.30 9.81 10.08
CA GLY A 81 -2.76 10.13 11.38
C GLY A 81 -1.48 10.94 11.29
N TYR A 82 -0.96 11.30 12.45
CA TYR A 82 0.24 12.11 12.56
C TYR A 82 1.50 11.28 12.36
N VAL A 83 2.42 11.81 11.55
CA VAL A 83 3.75 11.24 11.32
C VAL A 83 4.80 12.34 11.45
N ALA A 84 5.92 12.02 12.08
CA ALA A 84 7.10 12.86 12.08
C ALA A 84 8.27 12.08 11.46
N LEU A 85 8.60 12.42 10.22
CA LEU A 85 9.73 11.87 9.48
C LEU A 85 10.82 12.93 9.35
N ALA A 86 12.02 12.51 8.91
CA ALA A 86 13.14 13.45 8.72
C ALA A 86 12.83 14.55 7.69
N TRP A 87 11.96 14.26 6.71
CA TRP A 87 11.64 15.15 5.60
C TRP A 87 10.25 15.78 5.67
N ALA A 88 9.36 15.32 6.55
CA ALA A 88 8.01 15.85 6.69
C ALA A 88 7.39 15.47 8.02
N ALA A 89 6.56 16.36 8.56
CA ALA A 89 5.77 16.10 9.77
C ALA A 89 4.37 16.69 9.60
N GLY A 90 3.37 15.99 10.11
CA GLY A 90 1.96 16.41 10.05
C GLY A 90 1.03 15.23 9.84
N ILE A 91 -0.17 15.49 9.34
CA ILE A 91 -1.18 14.45 9.09
C ILE A 91 -0.94 13.85 7.71
N PHE A 92 -0.71 12.56 7.69
CA PHE A 92 -0.62 11.75 6.48
C PHE A 92 -1.94 10.98 6.28
N ARG A 93 -2.29 10.72 5.02
CA ARG A 93 -3.45 9.88 4.68
C ARG A 93 -3.06 8.91 3.56
N ASP A 94 -3.36 7.63 3.78
CA ASP A 94 -3.24 6.58 2.77
C ASP A 94 -4.63 6.14 2.34
N ASP A 95 -4.86 6.04 1.03
CA ASP A 95 -6.08 5.50 0.46
C ASP A 95 -5.74 4.21 -0.31
N TYR A 96 -6.55 3.16 -0.13
CA TYR A 96 -6.27 1.81 -0.61
C TYR A 96 -7.26 1.41 -1.70
N PHE A 97 -6.75 1.08 -2.88
CA PHE A 97 -7.52 0.54 -4.00
C PHE A 97 -7.30 -0.96 -4.12
N LEU A 98 -8.35 -1.70 -4.45
CA LEU A 98 -8.27 -3.14 -4.71
C LEU A 98 -8.01 -3.38 -6.19
N VAL A 99 -7.03 -4.25 -6.50
CA VAL A 99 -6.77 -4.75 -7.85
C VAL A 99 -6.66 -6.27 -7.77
N ARG A 100 -7.41 -6.96 -8.61
CA ARG A 100 -7.34 -8.41 -8.70
C ARG A 100 -6.71 -8.83 -10.02
N VAL A 101 -5.75 -9.75 -9.95
CA VAL A 101 -5.06 -10.33 -11.09
C VAL A 101 -5.04 -11.86 -10.94
N ASP A 102 -4.88 -12.59 -12.04
CA ASP A 102 -4.70 -14.05 -11.95
C ASP A 102 -3.31 -14.39 -11.42
N ALA A 103 -2.31 -13.70 -11.96
CA ALA A 103 -0.91 -13.83 -11.54
C ALA A 103 -0.15 -12.56 -11.95
N HIS A 104 0.89 -12.23 -11.22
CA HIS A 104 1.78 -11.14 -11.57
C HIS A 104 3.20 -11.43 -11.08
N GLU A 105 4.18 -11.27 -11.95
CA GLU A 105 5.59 -11.32 -11.59
C GLU A 105 6.07 -9.90 -11.28
N VAL A 106 6.60 -9.70 -10.07
CA VAL A 106 7.03 -8.39 -9.60
C VAL A 106 8.29 -7.94 -10.33
N ASP A 107 8.22 -6.74 -10.92
CA ASP A 107 9.34 -6.08 -11.59
C ASP A 107 9.55 -4.70 -10.97
N THR A 108 10.67 -4.53 -10.28
CA THR A 108 11.01 -3.29 -9.58
C THR A 108 11.94 -2.38 -10.39
N SER A 109 12.20 -2.71 -11.66
CA SER A 109 13.18 -1.98 -12.50
C SER A 109 12.80 -0.52 -12.77
N ALA A 110 11.52 -0.16 -12.67
CA ALA A 110 11.04 1.21 -12.85
C ALA A 110 10.94 2.00 -11.54
N MET A 111 11.34 1.42 -10.41
CA MET A 111 11.35 2.09 -9.11
C MET A 111 12.27 3.30 -9.13
N GLU A 112 11.83 4.42 -8.54
CA GLU A 112 12.69 5.59 -8.38
C GLU A 112 13.86 5.27 -7.44
N GLU A 113 14.99 5.96 -7.61
CA GLU A 113 16.22 5.70 -6.84
C GLU A 113 15.99 5.72 -5.33
N PHE A 114 15.20 6.68 -4.85
CA PHE A 114 14.85 6.79 -3.43
C PHE A 114 14.07 5.56 -2.94
N GLU A 115 13.08 5.14 -3.70
CA GLU A 115 12.24 3.97 -3.39
C GLU A 115 13.05 2.68 -3.47
N ALA A 116 13.91 2.55 -4.47
CA ALA A 116 14.78 1.38 -4.64
C ALA A 116 15.73 1.20 -3.46
N GLY A 117 16.29 2.30 -2.93
CA GLY A 117 17.16 2.28 -1.76
C GLY A 117 16.43 1.89 -0.47
N ASN A 118 15.11 2.05 -0.44
CA ASN A 118 14.26 1.71 0.69
C ASN A 118 13.62 0.31 0.58
N HIS A 119 13.69 -0.31 -0.59
CA HIS A 119 13.09 -1.60 -0.88
C HIS A 119 14.03 -2.74 -0.50
N LEU A 120 13.58 -3.62 0.40
CA LEU A 120 14.35 -4.76 0.90
C LEU A 120 13.88 -6.11 0.36
N GLY A 121 12.79 -6.14 -0.41
CA GLY A 121 12.24 -7.36 -0.98
C GLY A 121 10.72 -7.29 -1.13
N HIS A 122 10.13 -8.40 -1.57
CA HIS A 122 8.68 -8.52 -1.71
C HIS A 122 8.25 -9.95 -1.42
N ARG A 123 6.96 -10.13 -1.11
CA ARG A 123 6.38 -11.44 -0.86
C ARG A 123 4.86 -11.39 -1.08
N TRP A 124 4.31 -12.47 -1.59
CA TRP A 124 2.87 -12.72 -1.64
C TRP A 124 2.42 -13.41 -0.36
N TRP A 125 1.38 -12.87 0.27
CA TRP A 125 0.91 -13.29 1.57
C TRP A 125 -0.53 -13.79 1.51
N THR A 126 -0.80 -14.95 2.13
CA THR A 126 -2.17 -15.36 2.42
C THR A 126 -2.67 -14.67 3.70
N VAL A 127 -4.00 -14.66 3.92
CA VAL A 127 -4.58 -14.12 5.16
C VAL A 127 -4.01 -14.85 6.38
N ASP A 128 -3.93 -16.19 6.31
CA ASP A 128 -3.39 -16.99 7.43
C ASP A 128 -1.95 -16.62 7.76
N GLU A 129 -1.14 -16.38 6.75
CA GLU A 129 0.24 -15.92 6.94
C GLU A 129 0.31 -14.53 7.58
N LEU A 130 -0.57 -13.61 7.17
CA LEU A 130 -0.67 -12.27 7.78
C LEU A 130 -1.06 -12.35 9.26
N GLU A 131 -1.97 -13.24 9.60
CA GLU A 131 -2.46 -13.40 10.98
C GLU A 131 -1.42 -14.05 11.89
N SER A 132 -0.57 -14.91 11.34
CA SER A 132 0.40 -15.69 12.14
C SER A 132 1.80 -15.08 12.23
N THR A 133 2.13 -14.11 11.39
CA THR A 133 3.46 -13.49 11.40
C THR A 133 3.67 -12.59 12.61
N THR A 134 4.91 -12.54 13.08
CA THR A 134 5.36 -11.54 14.08
C THR A 134 5.97 -10.30 13.42
N ASP A 135 6.11 -10.31 12.10
CA ASP A 135 6.61 -9.16 11.34
C ASP A 135 5.59 -8.03 11.34
N ALA A 136 6.07 -6.80 11.27
CA ALA A 136 5.19 -5.63 11.17
C ALA A 136 4.51 -5.60 9.80
N ILE A 137 3.19 -5.56 9.79
CA ILE A 137 2.35 -5.45 8.59
C ILE A 137 1.66 -4.10 8.58
N VAL A 138 1.77 -3.39 7.49
CA VAL A 138 1.15 -2.07 7.27
C VAL A 138 0.28 -2.15 6.02
N PRO A 139 -1.01 -1.77 6.06
CA PRO A 139 -1.71 -1.12 7.18
C PRO A 139 -2.13 -2.11 8.27
N PHE A 140 -2.36 -1.58 9.47
CA PHE A 140 -2.99 -2.34 10.53
C PHE A 140 -4.43 -2.70 10.12
N GLY A 141 -4.86 -3.91 10.43
CA GLY A 141 -6.18 -4.39 10.03
C GLY A 141 -6.25 -4.98 8.62
N LEU A 142 -5.13 -5.12 7.94
CA LEU A 142 -5.09 -5.66 6.57
C LEU A 142 -5.69 -7.05 6.46
N ALA A 143 -5.39 -7.96 7.39
CA ALA A 143 -5.90 -9.33 7.35
C ALA A 143 -7.43 -9.37 7.42
N GLY A 144 -8.03 -8.56 8.30
CA GLY A 144 -9.50 -8.46 8.41
C GLY A 144 -10.13 -7.89 7.15
N LEU A 145 -9.53 -6.84 6.58
CA LEU A 145 -10.01 -6.25 5.32
C LEU A 145 -9.96 -7.26 4.18
N LEU A 146 -8.87 -8.00 4.05
CA LEU A 146 -8.73 -9.03 3.01
C LEU A 146 -9.71 -10.18 3.19
N THR A 147 -9.96 -10.61 4.42
CA THR A 147 -10.97 -11.63 4.72
C THR A 147 -12.33 -11.23 4.15
N ASP A 148 -12.74 -9.98 4.37
CA ASP A 148 -14.00 -9.46 3.84
C ASP A 148 -13.99 -9.38 2.31
N VAL A 149 -12.95 -8.82 1.73
CA VAL A 149 -12.81 -8.68 0.27
C VAL A 149 -12.83 -10.04 -0.42
N LEU A 150 -12.09 -11.03 0.09
CA LEU A 150 -12.03 -12.37 -0.50
C LEU A 150 -13.34 -13.13 -0.36
N ALA A 151 -14.16 -12.78 0.64
CA ALA A 151 -15.51 -13.33 0.81
C ALA A 151 -16.58 -12.60 -0.02
N GLY A 152 -16.17 -11.65 -0.86
CA GLY A 152 -17.10 -10.86 -1.70
C GLY A 152 -17.72 -9.65 -0.98
N ARG A 153 -17.31 -9.38 0.26
CA ARG A 153 -17.77 -8.20 1.01
C ARG A 153 -16.84 -7.01 0.78
N VAL A 154 -16.82 -6.51 -0.44
CA VAL A 154 -16.02 -5.35 -0.80
C VAL A 154 -16.73 -4.08 -0.32
N PRO A 155 -16.07 -3.25 0.51
CA PRO A 155 -16.68 -2.02 1.00
C PRO A 155 -17.11 -1.09 -0.14
N VAL A 156 -18.35 -0.58 -0.08
CA VAL A 156 -18.87 0.42 -1.02
C VAL A 156 -18.28 1.78 -0.72
N GLU A 157 -18.13 2.09 0.56
CA GLU A 157 -17.43 3.28 1.02
C GLU A 157 -16.16 2.88 1.76
N PRO A 158 -15.07 3.69 1.69
CA PRO A 158 -13.81 3.33 2.33
C PRO A 158 -13.98 3.14 3.84
N VAL A 159 -13.51 2.01 4.36
CA VAL A 159 -13.47 1.77 5.80
C VAL A 159 -12.20 2.39 6.38
N GLU A 160 -12.32 2.97 7.58
CA GLU A 160 -11.17 3.51 8.29
C GLU A 160 -10.38 2.39 8.96
N LEU A 161 -9.08 2.32 8.67
CA LEU A 161 -8.15 1.40 9.31
C LEU A 161 -7.41 2.13 10.43
N PRO A 162 -6.96 1.39 11.48
CA PRO A 162 -6.13 2.00 12.53
C PRO A 162 -4.86 2.60 11.94
N TRP A 163 -4.46 3.77 12.44
CA TRP A 163 -3.23 4.41 12.00
C TRP A 163 -2.00 3.62 12.50
N HIS A 164 -1.01 3.45 11.63
CA HIS A 164 0.11 2.52 11.83
C HIS A 164 1.45 3.19 12.18
N HIS A 165 1.42 4.44 12.58
CA HIS A 165 2.61 5.18 13.05
C HIS A 165 2.47 5.64 14.49
#